data_3014fb0e671d79fa9ef13d2476ede38e
#
_entry.id   3014fb0e671d79fa9ef13d2476ede38e
#
_cell.length_a   1.000
_cell.length_b   1.000
_cell.length_c   1.000
_cell.angle_alpha   90.00
_cell.angle_beta   90.00
_cell.angle_gamma   90.00
#
_symmetry.space_group_name_H-M   'P 1'
#
loop_
_entity.id
_entity.type
_entity.pdbx_description
1 polymer ?
#
loop_
_entity_poly.entity_id
_entity_poly.type
_entity_poly.pdbx_seq_one_letter_code
_entity_poly.pdbx_strand_id
1 'polypeptide(L)'
;MANNTTKKAGSNKSFIDRMGGQKFIVLLVVIALFIFFCAMSPNFRKYTTFINILDFSYYIVLMAIGVAFPLMTGGVDLSIGTGLVCYSLVGGYLIVHKGMPTIVGILAAIILGMLIGVLNGVLVAIMDLPAFLATLCTCMITRGLGSIIAVSYTHLRA
;
A
#
# COMPACT_ATOMS: atom_id res chain seq x y z
N MET A 1 -31.56 -11.87 -55.55
CA MET A 1 -30.58 -10.77 -55.64
C MET A 1 -31.05 -9.64 -54.72
N ALA A 2 -30.52 -9.49 -53.56
CA ALA A 2 -30.61 -8.27 -52.77
C ALA A 2 -29.44 -8.28 -51.83
N ASN A 3 -28.49 -7.44 -52.16
CA ASN A 3 -27.20 -7.27 -51.49
C ASN A 3 -27.39 -6.33 -50.26
N ASN A 4 -27.41 -6.87 -49.06
CA ASN A 4 -27.47 -6.08 -47.84
C ASN A 4 -26.06 -5.92 -47.29
N THR A 5 -25.34 -4.94 -47.82
CA THR A 5 -24.12 -4.39 -47.23
C THR A 5 -24.46 -3.59 -45.98
N THR A 6 -24.53 -4.24 -44.84
CA THR A 6 -24.53 -3.53 -43.55
C THR A 6 -23.15 -2.96 -43.30
N LYS A 7 -23.02 -1.67 -43.60
CA LYS A 7 -21.89 -0.81 -43.18
C LYS A 7 -21.73 -0.91 -41.65
N LYS A 8 -20.67 -1.60 -41.19
CA LYS A 8 -20.20 -1.54 -39.80
C LYS A 8 -19.77 -0.09 -39.56
N ALA A 9 -20.65 0.68 -38.93
CA ALA A 9 -20.27 1.96 -38.32
C ALA A 9 -19.19 1.69 -37.29
N GLY A 10 -17.99 2.14 -37.57
CA GLY A 10 -16.86 2.13 -36.60
C GLY A 10 -17.27 2.98 -35.41
N SER A 11 -17.71 2.33 -34.34
CA SER A 11 -17.93 2.97 -33.06
C SER A 11 -16.57 3.48 -32.58
N ASN A 12 -16.35 4.78 -32.67
CA ASN A 12 -15.33 5.47 -31.91
C ASN A 12 -15.69 5.24 -30.43
N LYS A 13 -15.14 4.17 -29.84
CA LYS A 13 -15.26 3.93 -28.39
C LYS A 13 -14.68 5.15 -27.72
N SER A 14 -15.56 5.93 -27.09
CA SER A 14 -15.17 7.12 -26.33
C SER A 14 -14.04 6.74 -25.37
N PHE A 15 -13.10 7.65 -25.10
CA PHE A 15 -12.02 7.47 -24.13
C PHE A 15 -12.55 6.93 -22.78
N ILE A 16 -13.78 7.28 -22.44
CA ILE A 16 -14.54 6.82 -21.27
C ILE A 16 -14.82 5.32 -21.32
N ASP A 17 -15.19 4.76 -22.48
CA ASP A 17 -15.41 3.30 -22.63
C ASP A 17 -14.09 2.51 -22.55
N ARG A 18 -13.00 3.11 -22.95
CA ARG A 18 -11.66 2.50 -22.89
C ARG A 18 -11.11 2.42 -21.46
N MET A 19 -11.43 3.38 -20.60
CA MET A 19 -11.00 3.38 -19.20
C MET A 19 -11.85 2.52 -18.27
N GLY A 20 -12.98 1.99 -18.76
CA GLY A 20 -13.99 1.33 -17.90
C GLY A 20 -14.70 2.38 -17.04
N GLY A 21 -16.04 2.50 -17.20
CA GLY A 21 -16.83 3.55 -16.55
C GLY A 21 -16.59 3.71 -15.05
N GLN A 22 -16.26 2.61 -14.36
CA GLN A 22 -15.95 2.62 -12.91
C GLN A 22 -14.67 3.41 -12.58
N LYS A 23 -13.61 3.28 -13.37
CA LYS A 23 -12.35 4.02 -13.16
C LYS A 23 -12.53 5.52 -13.39
N PHE A 24 -13.37 5.87 -14.36
CA PHE A 24 -13.70 7.27 -14.64
C PHE A 24 -14.50 7.91 -13.50
N ILE A 25 -15.46 7.18 -12.92
CA ILE A 25 -16.24 7.66 -11.77
C ILE A 25 -15.31 7.90 -10.57
N VAL A 26 -14.40 6.97 -10.28
CA VAL A 26 -13.42 7.14 -9.19
C VAL A 26 -12.55 8.38 -9.39
N LEU A 27 -12.04 8.58 -10.61
CA LEU A 27 -11.24 9.77 -10.93
C LEU A 27 -12.05 11.06 -10.73
N LEU A 28 -13.30 11.09 -11.17
CA LEU A 28 -14.18 12.23 -11.01
C LEU A 28 -14.44 12.55 -9.54
N VAL A 29 -14.69 11.52 -8.71
CA VAL A 29 -14.86 11.67 -7.26
C VAL A 29 -13.61 12.24 -6.61
N VAL A 30 -12.43 11.76 -6.97
CA VAL A 30 -11.16 12.27 -6.44
C VAL A 30 -10.97 13.75 -6.79
N ILE A 31 -11.24 14.13 -8.05
CA ILE A 31 -11.15 15.53 -8.50
C ILE A 31 -12.18 16.40 -7.75
N ALA A 32 -13.41 15.93 -7.61
CA ALA A 32 -14.45 16.66 -6.88
C ALA A 32 -14.07 16.89 -5.41
N LEU A 33 -13.54 15.87 -4.73
CA LEU A 33 -13.04 15.98 -3.35
C LEU A 33 -11.88 16.97 -3.26
N PHE A 34 -10.95 16.92 -4.21
CA PHE A 34 -9.82 17.86 -4.23
C PHE A 34 -10.30 19.31 -4.36
N ILE A 35 -11.22 19.58 -5.29
CA ILE A 35 -11.81 20.91 -5.47
C ILE A 35 -12.58 21.35 -4.21
N PHE A 36 -13.35 20.44 -3.61
CA PHE A 36 -14.09 20.71 -2.38
C PHE A 36 -13.16 21.13 -1.24
N PHE A 37 -12.06 20.41 -0.98
CA PHE A 37 -11.11 20.78 0.06
C PHE A 37 -10.33 22.05 -0.26
N CYS A 38 -10.03 22.32 -1.53
CA CYS A 38 -9.44 23.59 -1.97
C CYS A 38 -10.37 24.79 -1.69
N ALA A 39 -11.69 24.59 -1.82
CA ALA A 39 -12.67 25.65 -1.55
C ALA A 39 -12.88 25.87 -0.05
N MET A 40 -12.93 24.79 0.74
CA MET A 40 -13.24 24.86 2.17
C MET A 40 -12.05 25.27 3.06
N SER A 41 -10.82 24.96 2.65
CA SER A 41 -9.65 25.19 3.51
C SER A 41 -8.56 26.02 2.83
N PRO A 42 -8.25 27.22 3.33
CA PRO A 42 -7.11 28.00 2.85
C PRO A 42 -5.77 27.29 3.03
N ASN A 43 -5.64 26.45 4.06
CA ASN A 43 -4.42 25.68 4.30
C ASN A 43 -4.21 24.59 3.25
N PHE A 44 -5.29 24.03 2.69
CA PHE A 44 -5.21 23.00 1.64
C PHE A 44 -4.63 23.56 0.33
N ARG A 45 -4.82 24.86 0.06
CA ARG A 45 -4.28 25.57 -1.12
C ARG A 45 -2.79 25.89 -1.04
N LYS A 46 -2.16 25.69 0.12
CA LYS A 46 -0.73 25.98 0.28
C LYS A 46 0.11 24.95 -0.50
N TYR A 47 1.17 25.44 -1.13
CA TYR A 47 2.14 24.61 -1.83
C TYR A 47 2.70 23.48 -0.94
N THR A 48 2.94 23.77 0.33
CA THR A 48 3.41 22.80 1.32
C THR A 48 2.46 21.62 1.49
N THR A 49 1.15 21.85 1.45
CA THR A 49 0.14 20.76 1.54
C THR A 49 0.20 19.87 0.31
N PHE A 50 0.37 20.46 -0.87
CA PHE A 50 0.53 19.67 -2.10
C PHE A 50 1.78 18.80 -2.08
N ILE A 51 2.91 19.35 -1.63
CA ILE A 51 4.15 18.55 -1.45
C ILE A 51 3.93 17.43 -0.42
N ASN A 52 3.30 17.74 0.73
CA ASN A 52 3.00 16.72 1.73
C ASN A 52 2.12 15.58 1.18
N ILE A 53 1.12 15.89 0.34
CA ILE A 53 0.30 14.87 -0.32
C ILE A 53 1.16 13.99 -1.22
N LEU A 54 2.07 14.55 -2.00
CA LEU A 54 3.00 13.79 -2.83
C LEU A 54 3.93 12.92 -1.99
N ASP A 55 4.48 13.48 -0.91
CA ASP A 55 5.36 12.77 0.02
C ASP A 55 4.66 11.60 0.71
N PHE A 56 3.38 11.76 1.07
CA PHE A 56 2.58 10.64 1.58
C PHE A 56 2.18 9.64 0.51
N SER A 57 2.13 10.04 -0.74
CA SER A 57 1.69 9.16 -1.83
C SER A 57 2.77 8.17 -2.27
N TYR A 58 4.06 8.54 -2.23
CA TYR A 58 5.10 7.69 -2.80
C TYR A 58 5.25 6.33 -2.10
N TYR A 59 5.19 6.30 -0.77
CA TYR A 59 5.28 5.02 -0.06
C TYR A 59 4.02 4.18 -0.22
N ILE A 60 2.83 4.82 -0.36
CA ILE A 60 1.58 4.11 -0.65
C ILE A 60 1.66 3.44 -2.02
N VAL A 61 2.25 4.10 -3.03
CA VAL A 61 2.46 3.52 -4.36
C VAL A 61 3.38 2.30 -4.29
N LEU A 62 4.47 2.38 -3.53
CA LEU A 62 5.37 1.23 -3.33
C LEU A 62 4.65 0.07 -2.63
N MET A 63 3.85 0.35 -1.60
CA MET A 63 3.01 -0.67 -0.96
C MET A 63 2.00 -1.28 -1.94
N ALA A 64 1.34 -0.45 -2.75
CA ALA A 64 0.37 -0.92 -3.74
C ALA A 64 0.98 -1.87 -4.77
N ILE A 65 2.23 -1.60 -5.20
CA ILE A 65 2.97 -2.53 -6.06
C ILE A 65 3.21 -3.85 -5.34
N GLY A 66 3.61 -3.83 -4.07
CA GLY A 66 3.79 -5.05 -3.25
C GLY A 66 2.51 -5.86 -3.11
N VAL A 67 1.36 -5.20 -2.85
CA VAL A 67 0.03 -5.84 -2.73
C VAL A 67 -0.45 -6.42 -4.06
N ALA A 68 -0.03 -5.86 -5.20
CA ALA A 68 -0.45 -6.33 -6.51
C ALA A 68 -0.04 -7.78 -6.78
N PHE A 69 1.12 -8.22 -6.29
CA PHE A 69 1.59 -9.61 -6.49
C PHE A 69 0.67 -10.66 -5.83
N PRO A 70 0.32 -10.60 -4.55
CA PRO A 70 -0.66 -11.51 -3.96
C PRO A 70 -2.02 -11.45 -4.64
N LEU A 71 -2.49 -10.26 -5.03
CA LEU A 71 -3.77 -10.11 -5.73
C LEU A 71 -3.78 -10.81 -7.09
N MET A 72 -2.67 -10.84 -7.82
CA MET A 72 -2.57 -11.56 -9.11
C MET A 72 -2.68 -13.07 -8.94
N THR A 73 -2.33 -13.62 -7.79
CA THR A 73 -2.49 -15.04 -7.45
C THR A 73 -3.84 -15.37 -6.80
N GLY A 74 -4.73 -14.37 -6.67
CA GLY A 74 -6.03 -14.52 -6.03
C GLY A 74 -6.01 -14.45 -4.51
N GLY A 75 -4.86 -14.14 -3.91
CA GLY A 75 -4.70 -13.96 -2.47
C GLY A 75 -4.83 -12.49 -2.06
N VAL A 76 -5.23 -12.27 -0.80
CA VAL A 76 -5.23 -10.93 -0.19
C VAL A 76 -4.20 -10.92 0.94
N ASP A 77 -3.22 -10.01 0.88
CA ASP A 77 -2.22 -9.83 1.93
C ASP A 77 -2.58 -8.64 2.81
N LEU A 78 -2.99 -8.94 4.05
CA LEU A 78 -3.32 -7.94 5.07
C LEU A 78 -2.13 -7.57 5.95
N SER A 79 -1.01 -8.27 5.86
CA SER A 79 0.16 -8.06 6.72
C SER A 79 1.00 -6.84 6.35
N ILE A 80 0.89 -6.35 5.12
CA ILE A 80 1.76 -5.31 4.55
C ILE A 80 1.71 -4.01 5.37
N GLY A 81 0.51 -3.55 5.76
CA GLY A 81 0.36 -2.28 6.48
C GLY A 81 1.01 -2.30 7.87
N THR A 82 0.72 -3.32 8.67
CA THR A 82 1.29 -3.49 10.02
C THR A 82 2.77 -3.88 9.95
N GLY A 83 3.15 -4.67 8.95
CA GLY A 83 4.52 -5.05 8.68
C GLY A 83 5.39 -3.82 8.42
N LEU A 84 4.97 -2.91 7.55
CA LEU A 84 5.71 -1.68 7.26
C LEU A 84 6.04 -0.91 8.55
N VAL A 85 5.05 -0.71 9.42
CA VAL A 85 5.24 -0.02 10.70
C VAL A 85 6.20 -0.78 11.60
N CYS A 86 6.02 -2.09 11.75
CA CYS A 86 6.87 -2.93 12.59
C CYS A 86 8.33 -2.91 12.12
N TYR A 87 8.57 -3.12 10.82
CA TYR A 87 9.93 -3.16 10.26
C TYR A 87 10.62 -1.81 10.36
N SER A 88 9.88 -0.71 10.14
CA SER A 88 10.39 0.65 10.32
C SER A 88 10.76 0.95 11.77
N LEU A 89 9.96 0.48 12.74
CA LEU A 89 10.26 0.63 14.16
C LEU A 89 11.50 -0.14 14.57
N VAL A 90 11.70 -1.38 14.09
CA VAL A 90 12.91 -2.17 14.34
C VAL A 90 14.14 -1.47 13.77
N GLY A 91 14.07 -1.04 12.49
CA GLY A 91 15.16 -0.31 11.86
C GLY A 91 15.49 0.99 12.60
N GLY A 92 14.48 1.78 12.97
CA GLY A 92 14.64 3.00 13.75
C GLY A 92 15.23 2.76 15.13
N TYR A 93 14.81 1.70 15.81
CA TYR A 93 15.36 1.30 17.12
C TYR A 93 16.86 1.00 17.05
N LEU A 94 17.29 0.25 16.04
CA LEU A 94 18.71 -0.07 15.83
C LEU A 94 19.55 1.19 15.57
N ILE A 95 19.04 2.13 14.78
CA ILE A 95 19.75 3.38 14.48
C ILE A 95 19.84 4.28 15.71
N VAL A 96 18.69 4.55 16.36
CA VAL A 96 18.59 5.57 17.40
C VAL A 96 19.09 5.08 18.76
N HIS A 97 18.73 3.84 19.17
CA HIS A 97 19.08 3.34 20.49
C HIS A 97 20.38 2.52 20.55
N LYS A 98 20.68 1.82 19.47
CA LYS A 98 21.93 1.05 19.39
C LYS A 98 23.07 1.81 18.73
N GLY A 99 22.81 3.02 18.21
CA GLY A 99 23.81 3.84 17.53
C GLY A 99 24.36 3.19 16.24
N MET A 100 23.60 2.27 15.64
CA MET A 100 24.06 1.56 14.45
C MET A 100 23.97 2.46 13.20
N PRO A 101 24.83 2.24 12.20
CA PRO A 101 24.74 2.95 10.92
C PRO A 101 23.35 2.79 10.28
N THR A 102 22.86 3.82 9.61
CA THR A 102 21.55 3.83 8.94
C THR A 102 21.36 2.64 7.99
N ILE A 103 22.44 2.22 7.31
CA ILE A 103 22.42 1.06 6.41
C ILE A 103 22.00 -0.22 7.15
N VAL A 104 22.49 -0.42 8.39
CA VAL A 104 22.14 -1.60 9.20
C VAL A 104 20.66 -1.61 9.56
N GLY A 105 20.10 -0.46 9.92
CA GLY A 105 18.67 -0.35 10.20
C GLY A 105 17.80 -0.64 8.96
N ILE A 106 18.19 -0.15 7.79
CA ILE A 106 17.49 -0.42 6.53
C ILE A 106 17.58 -1.92 6.18
N LEU A 107 18.75 -2.52 6.26
CA LEU A 107 18.94 -3.95 5.99
C LEU A 107 18.14 -4.82 6.96
N ALA A 108 18.10 -4.47 8.24
CA ALA A 108 17.28 -5.18 9.22
C ALA A 108 15.79 -5.14 8.89
N ALA A 109 15.28 -3.97 8.49
CA ALA A 109 13.89 -3.83 8.05
C ALA A 109 13.58 -4.69 6.81
N ILE A 110 14.47 -4.71 5.82
CA ILE A 110 14.31 -5.53 4.61
C ILE A 110 14.33 -7.02 4.96
N ILE A 111 15.29 -7.47 5.77
CA ILE A 111 15.40 -8.88 6.18
C ILE A 111 14.14 -9.33 6.94
N LEU A 112 13.65 -8.51 7.87
CA LEU A 112 12.41 -8.82 8.59
C LEU A 112 11.21 -8.91 7.65
N GLY A 113 11.08 -7.99 6.70
CA GLY A 113 10.03 -8.05 5.68
C GLY A 113 10.10 -9.31 4.84
N MET A 114 11.31 -9.71 4.41
CA MET A 114 11.51 -10.96 3.68
C MET A 114 11.16 -12.19 4.52
N LEU A 115 11.54 -12.23 5.79
CA LEU A 115 11.23 -13.35 6.68
C LEU A 115 9.70 -13.54 6.86
N ILE A 116 8.99 -12.45 7.09
CA ILE A 116 7.52 -12.48 7.19
C ILE A 116 6.88 -12.86 5.85
N GLY A 117 7.40 -12.36 4.74
CA GLY A 117 6.94 -12.74 3.41
C GLY A 117 7.13 -14.23 3.13
N VAL A 118 8.30 -14.80 3.47
CA VAL A 118 8.57 -16.24 3.36
C VAL A 118 7.62 -17.02 4.27
N LEU A 119 7.40 -16.58 5.51
CA LEU A 119 6.47 -17.22 6.44
C LEU A 119 5.05 -17.28 5.83
N ASN A 120 4.54 -16.14 5.33
CA ASN A 120 3.24 -16.11 4.65
C ASN A 120 3.21 -17.03 3.44
N GLY A 121 4.27 -17.03 2.62
CA GLY A 121 4.38 -17.92 1.46
C GLY A 121 4.34 -19.40 1.83
N VAL A 122 5.04 -19.81 2.89
CA VAL A 122 5.01 -21.19 3.40
C VAL A 122 3.61 -21.57 3.90
N LEU A 123 2.97 -20.70 4.69
CA LEU A 123 1.63 -20.94 5.21
C LEU A 123 0.59 -21.12 4.08
N VAL A 124 0.69 -20.31 3.04
CA VAL A 124 -0.28 -20.34 1.94
C VAL A 124 0.05 -21.44 0.92
N ALA A 125 1.32 -21.55 0.48
CA ALA A 125 1.68 -22.43 -0.64
C ALA A 125 2.01 -23.86 -0.22
N ILE A 126 2.46 -24.09 1.02
CA ILE A 126 2.84 -25.43 1.50
C ILE A 126 1.78 -26.01 2.44
N MET A 127 1.21 -25.17 3.31
CA MET A 127 0.20 -25.62 4.27
C MET A 127 -1.25 -25.45 3.76
N ASP A 128 -1.44 -24.97 2.53
CA ASP A 128 -2.74 -24.75 1.89
C ASP A 128 -3.71 -23.87 2.72
N LEU A 129 -3.17 -22.95 3.55
CA LEU A 129 -4.00 -22.05 4.31
C LEU A 129 -4.53 -20.93 3.39
N PRO A 130 -5.79 -20.49 3.58
CA PRO A 130 -6.30 -19.32 2.88
C PRO A 130 -5.41 -18.10 3.13
N ALA A 131 -4.98 -17.41 2.06
CA ALA A 131 -4.05 -16.29 2.13
C ALA A 131 -4.53 -15.21 3.11
N PHE A 132 -5.84 -14.93 3.14
CA PHE A 132 -6.46 -14.02 4.08
C PHE A 132 -6.20 -14.42 5.55
N LEU A 133 -6.34 -15.71 5.89
CA LEU A 133 -6.16 -16.18 7.27
C LEU A 133 -4.70 -16.12 7.69
N ALA A 134 -3.79 -16.60 6.84
CA ALA A 134 -2.35 -16.58 7.09
C ALA A 134 -1.84 -15.14 7.30
N THR A 135 -2.20 -14.23 6.40
CA THR A 135 -1.76 -12.84 6.47
C THR A 135 -2.43 -12.05 7.59
N LEU A 136 -3.65 -12.41 8.00
CA LEU A 136 -4.29 -11.84 9.18
C LEU A 136 -3.52 -12.22 10.46
N CYS A 137 -3.11 -13.48 10.61
CA CYS A 137 -2.31 -13.92 11.75
C CYS A 137 -0.97 -13.16 11.82
N THR A 138 -0.25 -13.07 10.71
CA THR A 138 1.01 -12.32 10.67
C THR A 138 0.82 -10.82 10.85
N CYS A 139 -0.30 -10.25 10.43
CA CYS A 139 -0.73 -8.89 10.71
C CYS A 139 -0.84 -8.65 12.24
N MET A 140 -1.49 -9.56 12.97
CA MET A 140 -1.61 -9.45 14.42
C MET A 140 -0.27 -9.60 15.13
N ILE A 141 0.57 -10.52 14.68
CA ILE A 141 1.93 -10.72 15.22
C ILE A 141 2.79 -9.46 15.02
N THR A 142 2.85 -8.94 13.79
CA THR A 142 3.65 -7.74 13.49
C THR A 142 3.12 -6.50 14.21
N ARG A 143 1.81 -6.38 14.39
CA ARG A 143 1.19 -5.31 15.19
C ARG A 143 1.61 -5.41 16.66
N GLY A 144 1.56 -6.61 17.26
CA GLY A 144 1.98 -6.85 18.64
C GLY A 144 3.46 -6.55 18.84
N LEU A 145 4.33 -7.06 17.97
CA LEU A 145 5.77 -6.78 18.02
C LEU A 145 6.07 -5.29 17.86
N GLY A 146 5.43 -4.61 16.90
CA GLY A 146 5.57 -3.18 16.72
C GLY A 146 5.17 -2.38 17.95
N SER A 147 4.09 -2.77 18.63
CA SER A 147 3.64 -2.14 19.87
C SER A 147 4.67 -2.29 21.02
N ILE A 148 5.25 -3.48 21.18
CA ILE A 148 6.28 -3.73 22.21
C ILE A 148 7.51 -2.85 21.96
N ILE A 149 7.96 -2.74 20.71
CA ILE A 149 9.11 -1.92 20.33
C ILE A 149 8.78 -0.44 20.53
N ALA A 150 7.59 0.02 20.17
CA ALA A 150 7.15 1.40 20.35
C ALA A 150 7.12 1.80 21.83
N VAL A 151 6.61 0.93 22.72
CA VAL A 151 6.61 1.16 24.19
C VAL A 151 8.04 1.22 24.72
N SER A 152 8.92 0.30 24.30
CA SER A 152 10.33 0.33 24.66
C SER A 152 11.01 1.64 24.23
N TYR A 153 10.62 2.16 23.05
CA TYR A 153 11.13 3.41 22.51
C TYR A 153 10.73 4.63 23.37
N THR A 154 9.51 4.64 23.89
CA THR A 154 9.02 5.74 24.73
C THR A 154 9.59 5.71 26.16
N HIS A 155 9.72 4.53 26.76
CA HIS A 155 10.28 4.38 28.11
C HIS A 155 11.77 4.71 28.22
N LEU A 156 12.54 4.52 27.16
CA LEU A 156 13.97 4.85 27.15
C LEU A 156 14.25 6.34 26.90
N ARG A 157 13.27 7.13 26.53
CA ARG A 157 13.38 8.57 26.28
C ARG A 157 12.90 9.43 27.46
N ALA A 158 12.25 8.82 28.44
CA ALA A 158 11.81 9.47 29.69
C ALA A 158 12.91 9.36 30.76
#